data_83a06fc7453fd25298fba3f5879a07b2
#
_entry.id   83a06fc7453fd25298fba3f5879a07b2
#
_cell.length_a   1.000
_cell.length_b   1.000
_cell.length_c   1.000
_cell.angle_alpha   90.00
_cell.angle_beta   90.00
_cell.angle_gamma   90.00
#
_symmetry.space_group_name_H-M   'P 1'
#
loop_
_entity.id
_entity.type
_entity.pdbx_description
1 polymer ?
#
loop_
_entity_poly.entity_id
_entity_poly.type
_entity_poly.pdbx_seq_one_letter_code
_entity_poly.pdbx_strand_id
1 'polypeptide(L)'
;MTAPNIDTRVAQFVKLRDKIKEIQDRHSEELKPYKETLEKLNGVLLGHLQAVGAENVGTAAGTVYKTTKKSASIADMTAFWTYVVTQGDFDMVDKKANVTAVEAYIEEHGVQPPGINYTTKDVVGVRRA
;
A
#
# COMPACT_ATOMS: atom_id res chain seq x y z
N MET A 1 -23.46 38.35 -9.31
CA MET A 1 -23.33 36.88 -9.24
C MET A 1 -22.96 36.46 -7.83
N THR A 2 -23.83 35.70 -7.19
CA THR A 2 -23.60 35.27 -5.82
C THR A 2 -22.67 34.05 -5.81
N ALA A 3 -21.64 34.08 -4.97
CA ALA A 3 -20.81 32.90 -4.77
C ALA A 3 -21.66 31.74 -4.26
N PRO A 4 -21.44 30.48 -4.73
CA PRO A 4 -22.19 29.36 -4.22
C PRO A 4 -22.02 29.23 -2.70
N ASN A 5 -23.13 28.98 -2.05
CA ASN A 5 -23.16 28.75 -0.62
C ASN A 5 -22.27 27.56 -0.26
N ILE A 6 -21.54 27.65 0.84
CA ILE A 6 -20.69 26.55 1.32
C ILE A 6 -21.49 25.26 1.56
N ASP A 7 -22.73 25.39 2.04
CA ASP A 7 -23.62 24.24 2.25
C ASP A 7 -23.88 23.48 0.96
N THR A 8 -24.12 24.21 -0.14
CA THR A 8 -24.29 23.62 -1.46
C THR A 8 -23.04 22.88 -1.92
N ARG A 9 -21.88 23.45 -1.69
CA ARG A 9 -20.61 22.82 -2.07
C ARG A 9 -20.34 21.55 -1.26
N VAL A 10 -20.63 21.58 0.04
CA VAL A 10 -20.50 20.39 0.90
C VAL A 10 -21.46 19.30 0.42
N ALA A 11 -22.71 19.63 0.11
CA ALA A 11 -23.69 18.69 -0.41
C ALA A 11 -23.22 18.07 -1.72
N GLN A 12 -22.67 18.87 -2.63
CA GLN A 12 -22.10 18.39 -3.90
C GLN A 12 -20.94 17.43 -3.67
N PHE A 13 -20.06 17.75 -2.73
CA PHE A 13 -18.92 16.91 -2.39
C PHE A 13 -19.36 15.55 -1.85
N VAL A 14 -20.30 15.53 -0.91
CA VAL A 14 -20.84 14.29 -0.33
C VAL A 14 -21.47 13.43 -1.42
N LYS A 15 -22.27 14.05 -2.29
CA LYS A 15 -22.93 13.34 -3.39
C LYS A 15 -21.93 12.71 -4.36
N LEU A 16 -20.89 13.45 -4.73
CA LEU A 16 -19.82 12.92 -5.61
C LEU A 16 -19.06 11.79 -4.95
N ARG A 17 -18.68 11.97 -3.70
CA ARG A 17 -17.97 10.93 -2.94
C ARG A 17 -18.79 9.64 -2.86
N ASP A 18 -20.08 9.75 -2.58
CA ASP A 18 -20.98 8.60 -2.51
C ASP A 18 -21.09 7.92 -3.89
N LYS A 19 -21.16 8.70 -4.95
CA LYS A 19 -21.24 8.17 -6.32
C LYS A 19 -19.96 7.43 -6.71
N ILE A 20 -18.81 7.98 -6.36
CA ILE A 20 -17.50 7.34 -6.60
C ILE A 20 -17.45 5.99 -5.87
N LYS A 21 -17.85 5.97 -4.60
CA LYS A 21 -17.87 4.73 -3.81
C LYS A 21 -18.79 3.68 -4.42
N GLU A 22 -19.99 4.09 -4.83
CA GLU A 22 -20.97 3.20 -5.50
C GLU A 22 -20.37 2.57 -6.75
N ILE A 23 -19.71 3.36 -7.59
CA ILE A 23 -19.08 2.88 -8.83
C ILE A 23 -17.92 1.91 -8.51
N GLN A 24 -17.08 2.25 -7.53
CA GLN A 24 -15.98 1.39 -7.11
C GLN A 24 -16.49 0.04 -6.58
N ASP A 25 -17.53 0.06 -5.76
CA ASP A 25 -18.13 -1.16 -5.20
C ASP A 25 -18.72 -2.03 -6.30
N ARG A 26 -19.43 -1.42 -7.27
CA ARG A 26 -19.99 -2.14 -8.41
C ARG A 26 -18.90 -2.76 -9.28
N HIS A 27 -17.83 -2.02 -9.57
CA HIS A 27 -16.71 -2.54 -10.34
C HIS A 27 -15.99 -3.68 -9.60
N SER A 28 -15.83 -3.57 -8.28
CA SER A 28 -15.25 -4.64 -7.47
C SER A 28 -16.10 -5.91 -7.53
N GLU A 29 -17.43 -5.79 -7.46
CA GLU A 29 -18.34 -6.91 -7.59
C GLU A 29 -18.29 -7.55 -8.99
N GLU A 30 -18.21 -6.73 -10.03
CA GLU A 30 -18.08 -7.23 -11.42
C GLU A 30 -16.74 -7.97 -11.63
N LEU A 31 -15.66 -7.51 -11.01
CA LEU A 31 -14.33 -8.11 -11.13
C LEU A 31 -14.16 -9.39 -10.32
N LYS A 32 -14.90 -9.52 -9.23
CA LYS A 32 -14.73 -10.60 -8.26
C LYS A 32 -14.70 -12.00 -8.88
N PRO A 33 -15.69 -12.42 -9.70
CA PRO A 33 -15.68 -13.77 -10.28
C PRO A 33 -14.48 -13.99 -11.18
N TYR A 34 -14.05 -12.98 -11.93
CA TYR A 34 -12.88 -13.09 -12.82
C TYR A 34 -11.59 -13.23 -12.02
N LYS A 35 -11.43 -12.46 -10.96
CA LYS A 35 -10.26 -12.55 -10.07
C LYS A 35 -10.19 -13.90 -9.38
N GLU A 36 -11.32 -14.41 -8.91
CA GLU A 36 -11.39 -15.74 -8.27
C GLU A 36 -11.02 -16.85 -9.24
N THR A 37 -11.50 -16.76 -10.48
CA THR A 37 -11.14 -17.73 -11.52
C THR A 37 -9.67 -17.64 -11.88
N LEU A 38 -9.13 -16.43 -12.00
CA LEU A 38 -7.71 -16.24 -12.27
C LEU A 38 -6.83 -16.82 -11.16
N GLU A 39 -7.21 -16.63 -9.90
CA GLU A 39 -6.53 -17.21 -8.74
C GLU A 39 -6.50 -18.74 -8.80
N LYS A 40 -7.62 -19.36 -9.16
CA LYS A 40 -7.71 -20.81 -9.35
C LYS A 40 -6.80 -21.30 -10.47
N LEU A 41 -6.77 -20.57 -11.59
CA LEU A 41 -5.88 -20.88 -12.71
C LEU A 41 -4.40 -20.75 -12.32
N ASN A 42 -4.05 -19.73 -11.54
CA ASN A 42 -2.70 -19.58 -11.00
C ASN A 42 -2.28 -20.81 -10.19
N GLY A 43 -3.16 -21.31 -9.34
CA GLY A 43 -2.91 -22.52 -8.56
C GLY A 43 -2.72 -23.77 -9.45
N VAL A 44 -3.56 -23.94 -10.47
CA VAL A 44 -3.46 -25.05 -11.42
C VAL A 44 -2.15 -24.99 -12.21
N LEU A 45 -1.78 -23.81 -12.71
CA LEU A 45 -0.55 -23.62 -13.48
C LEU A 45 0.69 -23.84 -12.62
N LEU A 46 0.71 -23.34 -11.41
CA LEU A 46 1.81 -23.59 -10.47
C LEU A 46 1.94 -25.08 -10.17
N GLY A 47 0.82 -25.77 -9.92
CA GLY A 47 0.79 -27.22 -9.69
C GLY A 47 1.34 -27.99 -10.87
N HIS A 48 1.01 -27.58 -12.09
CA HIS A 48 1.55 -28.19 -13.31
C HIS A 48 3.08 -28.03 -13.39
N LEU A 49 3.60 -26.81 -13.18
CA LEU A 49 5.04 -26.57 -13.20
C LEU A 49 5.77 -27.42 -12.16
N GLN A 50 5.20 -27.53 -10.97
CA GLN A 50 5.77 -28.36 -9.90
C GLN A 50 5.76 -29.84 -10.26
N ALA A 51 4.66 -30.32 -10.85
CA ALA A 51 4.51 -31.72 -11.23
C ALA A 51 5.50 -32.14 -12.32
N VAL A 52 5.78 -31.28 -13.29
CA VAL A 52 6.74 -31.56 -14.37
C VAL A 52 8.18 -31.16 -14.03
N GLY A 53 8.38 -30.52 -12.90
CA GLY A 53 9.71 -30.04 -12.44
C GLY A 53 10.31 -28.96 -13.31
N ALA A 54 9.47 -28.18 -14.00
CA ALA A 54 9.91 -27.10 -14.87
C ALA A 54 9.74 -25.73 -14.22
N GLU A 55 10.60 -24.78 -14.55
CA GLU A 55 10.45 -23.40 -14.15
C GLU A 55 9.62 -22.59 -15.14
N ASN A 56 9.57 -23.02 -16.39
CA ASN A 56 8.74 -22.41 -17.42
C ASN A 56 8.25 -23.46 -18.42
N VAL A 57 7.13 -23.15 -19.05
CA VAL A 57 6.55 -23.97 -20.15
C VAL A 57 5.97 -23.00 -21.17
N GLY A 58 6.43 -23.14 -22.42
CA GLY A 58 5.90 -22.37 -23.54
C GLY A 58 4.67 -23.07 -24.13
N THR A 59 3.64 -22.28 -24.44
CA THR A 59 2.44 -22.75 -25.14
C THR A 59 2.11 -21.78 -26.28
N ALA A 60 1.18 -22.20 -27.14
CA ALA A 60 0.70 -21.34 -28.23
C ALA A 60 0.05 -20.03 -27.71
N ALA A 61 -0.55 -20.08 -26.53
CA ALA A 61 -1.21 -18.93 -25.91
C ALA A 61 -0.25 -18.01 -25.13
N GLY A 62 0.94 -18.51 -24.78
CA GLY A 62 1.92 -17.77 -24.00
C GLY A 62 2.83 -18.70 -23.21
N THR A 63 3.76 -18.12 -22.48
CA THR A 63 4.69 -18.87 -21.63
C THR A 63 4.31 -18.69 -20.17
N VAL A 64 4.10 -19.81 -19.48
CA VAL A 64 3.93 -19.80 -18.02
C VAL A 64 5.30 -19.98 -17.36
N TYR A 65 5.60 -19.18 -16.35
CA TYR A 65 6.87 -19.27 -15.64
C TYR A 65 6.65 -19.09 -14.14
N LYS A 66 7.51 -19.72 -13.36
CA LYS A 66 7.50 -19.61 -11.89
C LYS A 66 8.38 -18.47 -11.45
N THR A 67 7.84 -17.60 -10.62
CA THR A 67 8.59 -16.54 -9.93
C THR A 67 8.55 -16.81 -8.44
N THR A 68 9.69 -16.67 -7.79
CA THR A 68 9.75 -16.78 -6.32
C THR A 68 9.71 -15.39 -5.72
N LYS A 69 8.65 -15.10 -4.96
CA LYS A 69 8.55 -13.87 -4.18
C LYS A 69 9.21 -14.11 -2.83
N LYS A 70 10.07 -13.19 -2.43
CA LYS A 70 10.76 -13.25 -1.16
C LYS A 70 10.20 -12.18 -0.23
N SER A 71 10.05 -12.51 1.03
CA SER A 71 9.60 -11.57 2.04
C SER A 71 10.37 -11.79 3.33
N ALA A 72 10.51 -10.74 4.11
CA ALA A 72 11.13 -10.80 5.42
C ALA A 72 10.26 -10.01 6.39
N SER A 73 10.05 -10.57 7.57
CA SER A 73 9.29 -9.91 8.63
C SER A 73 10.06 -10.02 9.95
N ILE A 74 9.81 -9.06 10.85
CA ILE A 74 10.45 -9.05 12.15
C ILE A 74 9.67 -9.98 13.09
N ALA A 75 10.30 -11.09 13.48
CA ALA A 75 9.71 -12.05 14.43
C ALA A 75 9.90 -11.60 15.89
N ASP A 76 11.04 -10.98 16.17
CA ASP A 76 11.38 -10.46 17.51
C ASP A 76 12.07 -9.11 17.33
N MET A 77 11.35 -8.05 17.65
CA MET A 77 11.82 -6.67 17.45
C MET A 77 13.08 -6.38 18.27
N THR A 78 13.13 -6.80 19.52
CA THR A 78 14.27 -6.57 20.40
C THR A 78 15.54 -7.26 19.88
N ALA A 79 15.42 -8.52 19.52
CA ALA A 79 16.54 -9.29 18.97
C ALA A 79 17.03 -8.70 17.66
N PHE A 80 16.12 -8.32 16.78
CA PHE A 80 16.45 -7.71 15.49
C PHE A 80 17.20 -6.39 15.65
N TRP A 81 16.67 -5.47 16.46
CA TRP A 81 17.32 -4.18 16.69
C TRP A 81 18.66 -4.31 17.38
N THR A 82 18.79 -5.23 18.35
CA THR A 82 20.07 -5.50 19.00
C THR A 82 21.11 -5.94 17.97
N TYR A 83 20.73 -6.84 17.06
CA TYR A 83 21.62 -7.29 15.99
C TYR A 83 22.01 -6.14 15.05
N VAL A 84 21.02 -5.37 14.56
CA VAL A 84 21.26 -4.26 13.62
C VAL A 84 22.21 -3.23 14.22
N VAL A 85 21.97 -2.82 15.45
CA VAL A 85 22.78 -1.79 16.13
C VAL A 85 24.18 -2.34 16.42
N THR A 86 24.30 -3.55 16.94
CA THR A 86 25.58 -4.17 17.30
C THR A 86 26.48 -4.39 16.08
N GLN A 87 25.91 -4.84 14.97
CA GLN A 87 26.66 -5.11 13.74
C GLN A 87 26.76 -3.89 12.80
N GLY A 88 26.01 -2.83 13.06
CA GLY A 88 25.96 -1.67 12.19
C GLY A 88 25.27 -1.95 10.84
N ASP A 89 24.46 -3.00 10.76
CA ASP A 89 23.86 -3.48 9.51
C ASP A 89 22.49 -2.84 9.27
N PHE A 90 22.50 -1.52 9.11
CA PHE A 90 21.27 -0.73 8.92
C PHE A 90 20.62 -0.94 7.55
N ASP A 91 21.28 -1.61 6.62
CA ASP A 91 20.69 -1.95 5.32
C ASP A 91 19.54 -2.97 5.42
N MET A 92 19.46 -3.70 6.52
CA MET A 92 18.36 -4.61 6.82
C MET A 92 17.06 -3.90 7.21
N VAL A 93 17.10 -2.59 7.42
CA VAL A 93 15.97 -1.78 7.85
C VAL A 93 15.52 -0.87 6.73
N ASP A 94 14.21 -0.79 6.47
CA ASP A 94 13.69 0.18 5.52
C ASP A 94 13.96 1.61 5.99
N LYS A 95 14.46 2.43 5.08
CA LYS A 95 14.88 3.81 5.38
C LYS A 95 13.74 4.79 5.12
N LYS A 96 12.85 4.90 6.09
CA LYS A 96 11.74 5.83 6.05
C LYS A 96 11.66 6.61 7.35
N ALA A 97 11.54 7.95 7.26
CA ALA A 97 11.34 8.77 8.43
C ALA A 97 9.95 8.53 9.03
N ASN A 98 9.88 8.44 10.35
CA ASN A 98 8.62 8.38 11.08
C ASN A 98 8.14 9.79 11.38
N VAL A 99 6.99 10.18 10.82
CA VAL A 99 6.45 11.54 10.94
C VAL A 99 6.22 11.94 12.41
N THR A 100 5.61 11.06 13.19
CA THR A 100 5.29 11.32 14.60
C THR A 100 6.56 11.57 15.41
N ALA A 101 7.59 10.76 15.22
CA ALA A 101 8.86 10.93 15.92
C ALA A 101 9.58 12.23 15.50
N VAL A 102 9.51 12.56 14.20
CA VAL A 102 10.08 13.81 13.67
C VAL A 102 9.36 15.02 14.27
N GLU A 103 8.03 15.00 14.34
CA GLU A 103 7.23 16.06 14.96
C GLU A 103 7.59 16.24 16.44
N ALA A 104 7.72 15.16 17.20
CA ALA A 104 8.12 15.20 18.60
C ALA A 104 9.50 15.84 18.77
N TYR A 105 10.44 15.52 17.91
CA TYR A 105 11.78 16.12 17.91
C TYR A 105 11.71 17.63 17.66
N ILE A 106 10.92 18.06 16.68
CA ILE A 106 10.76 19.50 16.35
C ILE A 106 10.11 20.25 17.53
N GLU A 107 9.11 19.68 18.16
CA GLU A 107 8.47 20.28 19.33
C GLU A 107 9.45 20.46 20.50
N GLU A 108 10.32 19.47 20.71
CA GLU A 108 11.31 19.52 21.77
C GLU A 108 12.47 20.47 21.47
N HIS A 109 12.98 20.49 20.25
CA HIS A 109 14.22 21.19 19.88
C HIS A 109 14.00 22.48 19.09
N GLY A 110 12.81 22.70 18.52
CA GLY A 110 12.49 23.88 17.72
C GLY A 110 13.13 23.90 16.33
N VAL A 111 13.82 22.85 15.93
CA VAL A 111 14.46 22.71 14.61
C VAL A 111 14.23 21.29 14.08
N GLN A 112 14.35 21.12 12.77
CA GLN A 112 14.25 19.81 12.14
C GLN A 112 15.46 18.96 12.48
N PRO A 113 15.29 17.62 12.61
CA PRO A 113 16.45 16.73 12.73
C PRO A 113 17.36 16.85 11.52
N PRO A 114 18.68 16.62 11.68
CA PRO A 114 19.60 16.64 10.55
C PRO A 114 19.17 15.67 9.43
N GLY A 115 19.22 16.14 8.19
CA GLY A 115 18.89 15.31 7.03
C GLY A 115 17.42 15.11 6.77
N ILE A 116 16.53 15.77 7.48
CA ILE A 116 15.07 15.67 7.35
C ILE A 116 14.50 16.91 6.68
N ASN A 117 13.61 16.72 5.73
CA ASN A 117 12.67 17.72 5.25
C ASN A 117 11.31 17.44 5.86
N TYR A 118 10.83 18.35 6.68
CA TYR A 118 9.49 18.26 7.25
C TYR A 118 8.59 19.30 6.60
N THR A 119 7.50 18.82 6.04
CA THR A 119 6.50 19.69 5.38
C THR A 119 5.11 19.31 5.86
N THR A 120 4.24 20.31 5.89
CA THR A 120 2.83 20.12 6.20
C THR A 120 1.99 20.57 5.02
N LYS A 121 0.83 19.95 4.86
CA LYS A 121 -0.13 20.28 3.82
C LYS A 121 -1.52 20.26 4.42
N ASP A 122 -2.24 21.36 4.27
CA ASP A 122 -3.64 21.42 4.71
C ASP A 122 -4.51 20.75 3.65
N VAL A 123 -5.39 19.87 4.10
CA VAL A 123 -6.34 19.16 3.24
C VAL A 123 -7.73 19.28 3.83
N VAL A 124 -8.73 19.19 2.97
CA VAL A 124 -10.13 19.28 3.37
C VAL A 124 -10.68 17.90 3.66
N GLY A 125 -11.36 17.76 4.79
CA GLY A 125 -12.17 16.60 5.11
C GLY A 125 -13.65 17.00 5.19
N VAL A 126 -14.54 16.14 4.77
CA VAL A 126 -15.99 16.35 4.88
C VAL A 126 -16.60 15.16 5.60
N ARG A 127 -17.32 15.44 6.67
CA ARG A 127 -18.13 14.46 7.40
C ARG A 127 -19.59 14.64 7.04
N ARG A 128 -20.29 13.54 6.95
CA ARG A 128 -21.74 13.55 6.79
C ARG A 128 -22.40 14.09 8.06
N ALA A 129 -23.46 14.85 7.88
CA ALA A 129 -24.22 15.39 9.01
C ALA A 129 -24.86 14.30 9.87
#